data_561d8bd1ae14b7796ba5e7f0cf3e6f25
#
_entry.id   561d8bd1ae14b7796ba5e7f0cf3e6f25
#
_cell.length_a   1.000
_cell.length_b   1.000
_cell.length_c   1.000
_cell.angle_alpha   90.00
_cell.angle_beta   90.00
_cell.angle_gamma   90.00
#
_symmetry.space_group_name_H-M   'P 1'
#
loop_
_entity.id
_entity.type
_entity.pdbx_description
1 polymer ?
#
loop_
_entity_poly.entity_id
_entity_poly.type
_entity_poly.pdbx_seq_one_letter_code
_entity_poly.pdbx_strand_id
1 'polypeptide(L)'
;MLRKYSAIICEGAAEEAIIEILLENHCLFIENDEYLINNGPIRIRGAKKFCDTYMGKDYGSKINLFRIIDSKSENFNFGSARDRKIFEEKIEVINVITPPEIELLIIVSEEKYDDFSRSGIDKPSDYCIQKLKLSNVKSYAFVQKYFSDVSKLLDAIKKVHSIKKSSIPKDFLTLYNLLKDEYKK
;
A
#
# COMPACT_ATOMS: atom_id res chain seq x y z
N MET A 1 23.26 -10.61 -7.87
CA MET A 1 22.95 -9.65 -6.80
C MET A 1 22.24 -10.43 -5.70
N LEU A 2 22.72 -10.38 -4.45
CA LEU A 2 22.03 -11.07 -3.35
C LEU A 2 20.65 -10.44 -3.15
N ARG A 3 19.63 -11.28 -3.04
CA ARG A 3 18.26 -10.84 -2.81
C ARG A 3 18.13 -10.26 -1.40
N LYS A 4 17.51 -9.09 -1.26
CA LYS A 4 17.31 -8.42 0.03
C LYS A 4 16.00 -8.84 0.65
N TYR A 5 15.99 -8.97 1.98
CA TYR A 5 14.74 -9.10 2.72
C TYR A 5 13.87 -7.86 2.55
N SER A 6 12.57 -8.08 2.50
CA SER A 6 11.56 -7.02 2.38
C SER A 6 10.49 -7.17 3.44
N ALA A 7 9.91 -6.06 3.87
CA ALA A 7 8.71 -6.03 4.69
C ALA A 7 7.71 -5.05 4.07
N ILE A 8 6.43 -5.36 4.19
CA ILE A 8 5.35 -4.47 3.76
C ILE A 8 4.51 -4.14 4.98
N ILE A 9 4.42 -2.86 5.36
CA ILE A 9 3.55 -2.42 6.45
C ILE A 9 2.38 -1.62 5.90
N CYS A 10 1.20 -1.92 6.42
CA CYS A 10 -0.07 -1.28 6.07
C CYS A 10 -0.66 -0.56 7.28
N GLU A 11 -1.22 0.62 7.08
CA GLU A 11 -1.82 1.42 8.15
C GLU A 11 -3.26 0.99 8.46
N GLY A 12 -3.99 0.60 7.42
CA GLY A 12 -5.39 0.20 7.50
C GLY A 12 -5.67 -1.21 6.99
N ALA A 13 -6.91 -1.64 7.24
CA ALA A 13 -7.39 -2.97 6.87
C ALA A 13 -7.63 -3.11 5.35
N ALA A 14 -7.98 -2.01 4.69
CA ALA A 14 -8.20 -2.01 3.24
C ALA A 14 -6.87 -2.16 2.48
N GLU A 15 -5.82 -1.46 2.91
CA GLU A 15 -4.47 -1.56 2.36
C GLU A 15 -3.91 -2.97 2.54
N GLU A 16 -4.07 -3.53 3.75
CA GLU A 16 -3.67 -4.91 4.06
C GLU A 16 -4.33 -5.89 3.07
N ALA A 17 -5.66 -5.81 2.90
CA ALA A 17 -6.42 -6.67 2.00
C ALA A 17 -5.94 -6.56 0.53
N ILE A 18 -5.67 -5.34 0.03
CA ILE A 18 -5.20 -5.14 -1.33
C ILE A 18 -3.81 -5.73 -1.54
N ILE A 19 -2.88 -5.48 -0.61
CA ILE A 19 -1.52 -6.03 -0.71
C ILE A 19 -1.57 -7.55 -0.68
N GLU A 20 -2.43 -8.14 0.16
CA GLU A 20 -2.58 -9.59 0.25
C GLU A 20 -3.12 -10.19 -1.05
N ILE A 21 -4.18 -9.60 -1.63
CA ILE A 21 -4.69 -10.02 -2.95
C ILE A 21 -3.58 -9.99 -4.01
N LEU A 22 -2.79 -8.92 -4.05
CA LEU A 22 -1.72 -8.78 -5.03
C LEU A 22 -0.55 -9.76 -4.80
N LEU A 23 -0.22 -10.07 -3.55
CA LEU A 23 0.80 -11.06 -3.19
C LEU A 23 0.35 -12.48 -3.54
N GLU A 24 -0.87 -12.87 -3.17
CA GLU A 24 -1.44 -14.20 -3.44
C GLU A 24 -1.54 -14.50 -4.94
N ASN A 25 -1.79 -13.46 -5.74
CA ASN A 25 -1.85 -13.57 -7.20
C ASN A 25 -0.51 -13.28 -7.90
N HIS A 26 0.60 -13.21 -7.16
CA HIS A 26 1.96 -12.97 -7.69
C HIS A 26 2.10 -11.73 -8.57
N CYS A 27 1.30 -10.68 -8.30
CA CYS A 27 1.26 -9.47 -9.11
C CYS A 27 2.37 -8.46 -8.77
N LEU A 28 2.98 -8.58 -7.58
CA LEU A 28 4.02 -7.66 -7.10
C LEU A 28 5.41 -8.14 -7.48
N PHE A 29 6.37 -7.21 -7.66
CA PHE A 29 7.78 -7.57 -7.77
C PHE A 29 8.37 -8.07 -6.45
N ILE A 30 7.69 -7.85 -5.33
CA ILE A 30 7.98 -8.43 -4.03
C ILE A 30 7.31 -9.80 -4.01
N GLU A 31 8.10 -10.85 -3.88
CA GLU A 31 7.56 -12.22 -3.85
C GLU A 31 7.10 -12.60 -2.44
N ASN A 32 6.03 -13.41 -2.37
CA ASN A 32 5.57 -13.99 -1.12
C ASN A 32 6.36 -15.28 -0.83
N ASP A 33 7.58 -15.11 -0.33
CA ASP A 33 8.52 -16.18 -0.03
C ASP A 33 9.33 -15.91 1.25
N GLU A 34 10.36 -16.69 1.48
CA GLU A 34 11.24 -16.61 2.67
C GLU A 34 11.93 -15.25 2.87
N TYR A 35 12.02 -14.41 1.82
CA TYR A 35 12.56 -13.05 1.91
C TYR A 35 11.52 -12.00 2.27
N LEU A 36 10.24 -12.36 2.34
CA LEU A 36 9.19 -11.49 2.84
C LEU A 36 9.01 -11.69 4.35
N ILE A 37 9.39 -10.70 5.13
CA ILE A 37 9.24 -10.71 6.59
C ILE A 37 7.75 -10.85 6.93
N ASN A 38 7.43 -11.80 7.82
CA ASN A 38 6.06 -12.15 8.23
C ASN A 38 5.24 -12.93 7.18
N ASN A 39 5.82 -13.30 6.03
CA ASN A 39 5.12 -14.00 4.94
C ASN A 39 3.84 -13.29 4.47
N GLY A 40 3.82 -11.96 4.54
CA GLY A 40 2.67 -11.16 4.17
C GLY A 40 2.74 -9.71 4.68
N PRO A 41 1.70 -8.91 4.48
CA PRO A 41 1.63 -7.57 5.00
C PRO A 41 1.54 -7.55 6.54
N ILE A 42 2.07 -6.49 7.12
CA ILE A 42 2.14 -6.31 8.58
C ILE A 42 1.33 -5.07 8.95
N ARG A 43 0.36 -5.23 9.84
CA ARG A 43 -0.49 -4.12 10.31
C ARG A 43 0.14 -3.40 11.48
N ILE A 44 1.11 -2.54 11.18
CA ILE A 44 1.84 -1.72 12.15
C ILE A 44 1.99 -0.30 11.60
N ARG A 45 1.65 0.71 12.40
CA ARG A 45 1.83 2.13 12.04
C ARG A 45 3.18 2.71 12.48
N GLY A 46 3.70 2.27 13.62
CA GLY A 46 4.88 2.90 14.23
C GLY A 46 6.18 2.17 13.92
N ALA A 47 7.22 2.93 13.54
CA ALA A 47 8.55 2.42 13.30
C ALA A 47 9.14 1.66 14.49
N LYS A 48 9.01 2.22 15.69
CA LYS A 48 9.53 1.60 16.91
C LYS A 48 8.95 0.20 17.11
N LYS A 49 7.63 0.04 17.01
CA LYS A 49 6.96 -1.25 17.17
C LYS A 49 7.42 -2.27 16.13
N PHE A 50 7.61 -1.83 14.87
CA PHE A 50 8.17 -2.68 13.83
C PHE A 50 9.58 -3.15 14.17
N CYS A 51 10.44 -2.23 14.58
CA CYS A 51 11.82 -2.53 14.94
C CYS A 51 11.92 -3.47 16.14
N ASP A 52 11.17 -3.20 17.20
CA ASP A 52 11.15 -4.04 18.41
C ASP A 52 10.70 -5.48 18.12
N THR A 53 9.79 -5.64 17.13
CA THR A 53 9.24 -6.96 16.79
C THR A 53 10.13 -7.74 15.82
N TYR A 54 10.67 -7.08 14.78
CA TYR A 54 11.27 -7.79 13.65
C TYR A 54 12.78 -7.57 13.51
N MET A 55 13.35 -6.48 14.04
CA MET A 55 14.76 -6.13 13.83
C MET A 55 15.73 -6.72 14.87
N GLY A 56 15.25 -7.65 15.70
CA GLY A 56 16.10 -8.45 16.59
C GLY A 56 16.91 -9.54 15.88
N LYS A 57 16.62 -9.81 14.59
CA LYS A 57 17.37 -10.76 13.75
C LYS A 57 18.39 -10.03 12.89
N ASP A 58 19.47 -10.75 12.53
CA ASP A 58 20.40 -10.30 11.49
C ASP A 58 19.91 -10.81 10.13
N TYR A 59 19.66 -9.89 9.21
CA TYR A 59 19.25 -10.18 7.85
C TYR A 59 20.41 -10.16 6.85
N GLY A 60 21.65 -10.03 7.34
CA GLY A 60 22.87 -10.00 6.51
C GLY A 60 23.02 -8.76 5.63
N SER A 61 21.98 -7.95 5.49
CA SER A 61 21.99 -6.71 4.71
C SER A 61 20.86 -5.78 5.15
N LYS A 62 20.89 -4.55 4.66
CA LYS A 62 19.81 -3.57 4.84
C LYS A 62 18.51 -4.11 4.18
N ILE A 63 17.41 -4.17 4.93
CA ILE A 63 16.11 -4.61 4.42
C ILE A 63 15.37 -3.47 3.73
N ASN A 64 14.47 -3.80 2.80
CA ASN A 64 13.53 -2.85 2.20
C ASN A 64 12.22 -2.86 2.99
N LEU A 65 11.81 -1.70 3.51
CA LEU A 65 10.54 -1.55 4.23
C LEU A 65 9.58 -0.70 3.40
N PHE A 66 8.61 -1.35 2.77
CA PHE A 66 7.55 -0.69 2.00
C PHE A 66 6.43 -0.27 2.95
N ARG A 67 6.21 1.04 3.06
CA ARG A 67 5.09 1.59 3.85
C ARG A 67 3.95 1.98 2.94
N ILE A 68 2.81 1.31 3.08
CA ILE A 68 1.57 1.65 2.37
C ILE A 68 0.81 2.67 3.22
N ILE A 69 0.75 3.91 2.75
CA ILE A 69 0.22 5.07 3.50
C ILE A 69 -0.81 5.84 2.68
N ASP A 70 -1.79 6.42 3.34
CA ASP A 70 -2.81 7.28 2.73
C ASP A 70 -2.43 8.78 2.79
N SER A 71 -1.52 9.16 3.68
CA SER A 71 -1.12 10.55 3.92
C SER A 71 0.38 10.79 3.75
N LYS A 72 0.73 11.91 3.10
CA LYS A 72 2.12 12.36 2.92
C LYS A 72 2.78 12.86 4.20
N SER A 73 1.99 13.21 5.22
CA SER A 73 2.46 13.88 6.43
C SER A 73 2.91 12.93 7.54
N GLU A 74 2.79 11.62 7.36
CA GLU A 74 3.15 10.67 8.39
C GLU A 74 4.65 10.41 8.46
N ASN A 75 5.26 10.85 9.56
CA ASN A 75 6.66 10.57 9.87
C ASN A 75 6.82 9.16 10.44
N PHE A 76 7.69 8.37 9.78
CA PHE A 76 8.11 7.09 10.30
C PHE A 76 9.26 7.30 11.30
N ASN A 77 8.90 7.49 12.59
CA ASN A 77 9.85 7.83 13.62
C ASN A 77 10.35 6.60 14.36
N PHE A 78 11.65 6.34 14.30
CA PHE A 78 12.32 5.24 15.00
C PHE A 78 12.45 5.44 16.51
N GLY A 79 12.10 6.62 17.05
CA GLY A 79 12.18 6.92 18.47
C GLY A 79 13.38 7.81 18.81
N SER A 80 14.25 7.35 19.75
CA SER A 80 15.40 8.14 20.19
C SER A 80 16.45 8.35 19.08
N ALA A 81 17.34 9.33 19.27
CA ALA A 81 18.46 9.55 18.34
C ALA A 81 19.35 8.30 18.19
N ARG A 82 19.51 7.52 19.27
CA ARG A 82 20.24 6.26 19.27
C ARG A 82 19.55 5.20 18.41
N ASP A 83 18.24 5.02 18.58
CA ASP A 83 17.45 4.05 17.81
C ASP A 83 17.46 4.41 16.33
N ARG A 84 17.31 5.71 16.02
CA ARG A 84 17.38 6.20 14.64
C ARG A 84 18.69 5.80 13.97
N LYS A 85 19.84 6.07 14.62
CA LYS A 85 21.15 5.72 14.06
C LYS A 85 21.28 4.23 13.77
N ILE A 86 20.78 3.37 14.68
CA ILE A 86 20.87 1.92 14.53
C ILE A 86 19.96 1.43 13.38
N PHE A 87 18.71 1.92 13.30
CA PHE A 87 17.73 1.38 12.38
C PHE A 87 17.83 1.98 10.97
N GLU A 88 18.27 3.23 10.79
CA GLU A 88 18.55 3.80 9.47
C GLU A 88 19.66 3.05 8.72
N GLU A 89 20.62 2.45 9.45
CA GLU A 89 21.63 1.59 8.85
C GLU A 89 21.09 0.21 8.42
N LYS A 90 20.00 -0.27 9.07
CA LYS A 90 19.43 -1.59 8.84
C LYS A 90 18.19 -1.61 7.93
N ILE A 91 17.52 -0.47 7.77
CA ILE A 91 16.24 -0.36 7.08
C ILE A 91 16.31 0.74 6.02
N GLU A 92 15.91 0.39 4.80
CA GLU A 92 15.61 1.34 3.73
C GLU A 92 14.10 1.52 3.67
N VAL A 93 13.62 2.71 4.08
CA VAL A 93 12.18 3.01 4.09
C VAL A 93 11.75 3.50 2.71
N ILE A 94 10.76 2.83 2.13
CA ILE A 94 10.19 3.14 0.82
C ILE A 94 8.71 3.47 1.03
N ASN A 95 8.34 4.72 0.86
CA ASN A 95 6.96 5.15 1.01
C ASN A 95 6.15 4.88 -0.25
N VAL A 96 5.03 4.20 -0.10
CA VAL A 96 4.07 3.87 -1.16
C VAL A 96 2.76 4.56 -0.83
N ILE A 97 2.41 5.59 -1.57
CA ILE A 97 1.21 6.38 -1.30
C ILE A 97 0.02 5.83 -2.08
N THR A 98 -1.15 5.80 -1.42
CA THR A 98 -2.46 5.46 -2.02
C THR A 98 -3.31 6.74 -2.11
N PRO A 99 -3.15 7.56 -3.16
CA PRO A 99 -3.80 8.87 -3.24
C PRO A 99 -5.19 8.82 -3.90
N PRO A 100 -6.15 9.61 -3.41
CA PRO A 100 -6.17 10.29 -2.11
C PRO A 100 -6.55 9.35 -0.97
N GLU A 101 -7.24 8.28 -1.25
CA GLU A 101 -7.65 7.18 -0.39
C GLU A 101 -7.80 5.93 -1.24
N ILE A 102 -7.64 4.76 -0.64
CA ILE A 102 -7.69 3.48 -1.35
C ILE A 102 -9.08 3.20 -1.97
N GLU A 103 -10.13 3.81 -1.45
CA GLU A 103 -11.50 3.72 -1.97
C GLU A 103 -11.66 4.34 -3.36
N LEU A 104 -10.71 5.14 -3.81
CA LEU A 104 -10.71 5.62 -5.20
C LEU A 104 -10.62 4.46 -6.20
N LEU A 105 -9.97 3.35 -5.82
CA LEU A 105 -9.94 2.14 -6.63
C LEU A 105 -11.36 1.60 -6.89
N ILE A 106 -12.25 1.67 -5.89
CA ILE A 106 -13.64 1.25 -6.03
C ILE A 106 -14.39 2.17 -7.00
N ILE A 107 -14.27 3.49 -6.81
CA ILE A 107 -14.94 4.49 -7.66
C ILE A 107 -14.52 4.33 -9.13
N VAL A 108 -13.25 4.09 -9.37
CA VAL A 108 -12.70 3.88 -10.70
C VAL A 108 -13.16 2.54 -11.30
N SER A 109 -13.27 1.49 -10.48
CA SER A 109 -13.80 0.19 -10.89
C SER A 109 -15.28 0.25 -11.28
N GLU A 110 -16.06 1.14 -10.66
CA GLU A 110 -17.46 1.40 -10.99
C GLU A 110 -17.65 2.39 -12.16
N GLU A 111 -16.54 2.82 -12.80
CA GLU A 111 -16.54 3.82 -13.89
C GLU A 111 -17.15 5.17 -13.48
N LYS A 112 -17.07 5.52 -12.19
CA LYS A 112 -17.70 6.71 -11.60
C LYS A 112 -16.74 7.84 -11.26
N TYR A 113 -15.51 7.81 -11.78
CA TYR A 113 -14.54 8.85 -11.45
C TYR A 113 -14.96 10.25 -11.88
N ASP A 114 -15.53 10.40 -13.09
CA ASP A 114 -15.98 11.70 -13.60
C ASP A 114 -17.18 12.22 -12.80
N ASP A 115 -18.10 11.34 -12.41
CA ASP A 115 -19.22 11.68 -11.54
C ASP A 115 -18.73 12.11 -10.16
N PHE A 116 -17.76 11.37 -9.59
CA PHE A 116 -17.11 11.71 -8.33
C PHE A 116 -16.44 13.08 -8.39
N SER A 117 -15.64 13.34 -9.42
CA SER A 117 -14.89 14.60 -9.57
C SER A 117 -15.80 15.85 -9.66
N ARG A 118 -17.03 15.68 -10.15
CA ARG A 118 -18.04 16.73 -10.28
C ARG A 118 -19.07 16.77 -9.17
N SER A 119 -19.03 15.81 -8.24
CA SER A 119 -20.06 15.65 -7.21
C SER A 119 -20.00 16.66 -6.06
N GLY A 120 -18.86 17.36 -5.89
CA GLY A 120 -18.60 18.18 -4.72
C GLY A 120 -18.36 17.40 -3.42
N ILE A 121 -18.21 16.06 -3.51
CA ILE A 121 -17.86 15.19 -2.38
C ILE A 121 -16.34 15.02 -2.37
N ASP A 122 -15.67 15.51 -1.32
CA ASP A 122 -14.20 15.50 -1.27
C ASP A 122 -13.62 14.10 -0.98
N LYS A 123 -14.31 13.31 -0.13
CA LYS A 123 -13.80 12.01 0.32
C LYS A 123 -14.34 10.86 -0.53
N PRO A 124 -13.48 10.04 -1.12
CA PRO A 124 -13.89 8.83 -1.85
C PRO A 124 -14.77 7.90 -1.03
N SER A 125 -14.46 7.69 0.26
CA SER A 125 -15.28 6.87 1.15
C SER A 125 -16.73 7.38 1.28
N ASP A 126 -16.92 8.71 1.39
CA ASP A 126 -18.25 9.32 1.49
C ASP A 126 -19.02 9.14 0.18
N TYR A 127 -18.34 9.29 -0.95
CA TYR A 127 -18.96 9.05 -2.26
C TYR A 127 -19.41 7.58 -2.42
N CYS A 128 -18.58 6.62 -2.02
CA CYS A 128 -18.95 5.21 -2.02
C CYS A 128 -20.24 4.96 -1.22
N ILE A 129 -20.37 5.57 -0.04
CA ILE A 129 -21.57 5.40 0.80
C ILE A 129 -22.78 6.12 0.19
N GLN A 130 -22.63 7.40 -0.18
CA GLN A 130 -23.75 8.26 -0.56
C GLN A 130 -24.27 7.99 -1.96
N LYS A 131 -23.38 7.73 -2.92
CA LYS A 131 -23.72 7.59 -4.34
C LYS A 131 -23.72 6.14 -4.81
N LEU A 132 -22.71 5.36 -4.41
CA LEU A 132 -22.63 3.95 -4.82
C LEU A 132 -23.42 3.01 -3.91
N LYS A 133 -23.90 3.51 -2.75
CA LYS A 133 -24.61 2.71 -1.74
C LYS A 133 -23.80 1.52 -1.20
N LEU A 134 -22.47 1.66 -1.19
CA LEU A 134 -21.53 0.69 -0.66
C LEU A 134 -21.15 1.08 0.76
N SER A 135 -21.35 0.18 1.71
CA SER A 135 -20.94 0.36 3.11
C SER A 135 -19.68 -0.45 3.44
N ASN A 136 -19.01 -0.08 4.53
CA ASN A 136 -17.84 -0.80 5.04
C ASN A 136 -16.67 -0.91 4.04
N VAL A 137 -16.58 0.02 3.09
CA VAL A 137 -15.57 0.01 2.01
C VAL A 137 -14.12 0.00 2.50
N LYS A 138 -13.87 0.40 3.76
CA LYS A 138 -12.56 0.34 4.42
C LYS A 138 -12.29 -0.98 5.16
N SER A 139 -13.24 -1.91 5.18
CA SER A 139 -13.04 -3.17 5.88
C SER A 139 -12.28 -4.17 5.01
N TYR A 140 -11.44 -4.97 5.65
CA TYR A 140 -10.71 -6.07 5.02
C TYR A 140 -11.65 -7.00 4.25
N ALA A 141 -12.72 -7.48 4.90
CA ALA A 141 -13.66 -8.42 4.29
C ALA A 141 -14.39 -7.85 3.06
N PHE A 142 -14.73 -6.55 3.08
CA PHE A 142 -15.33 -5.91 1.91
C PHE A 142 -14.34 -5.89 0.74
N VAL A 143 -13.11 -5.46 0.97
CA VAL A 143 -12.09 -5.31 -0.08
C VAL A 143 -11.74 -6.66 -0.69
N GLN A 144 -11.56 -7.69 0.13
CA GLN A 144 -11.30 -9.06 -0.33
C GLN A 144 -12.44 -9.59 -1.23
N LYS A 145 -13.68 -9.36 -0.82
CA LYS A 145 -14.83 -9.76 -1.61
C LYS A 145 -14.98 -8.94 -2.90
N TYR A 146 -14.79 -7.62 -2.81
CA TYR A 146 -15.00 -6.69 -3.92
C TYR A 146 -13.97 -6.88 -5.04
N PHE A 147 -12.73 -7.16 -4.68
CA PHE A 147 -11.63 -7.43 -5.58
C PHE A 147 -11.23 -8.91 -5.64
N SER A 148 -12.20 -9.81 -5.45
CA SER A 148 -11.99 -11.26 -5.62
C SER A 148 -11.52 -11.64 -7.04
N ASP A 149 -11.84 -10.83 -8.04
CA ASP A 149 -11.21 -10.84 -9.35
C ASP A 149 -10.03 -9.84 -9.33
N VAL A 150 -8.83 -10.38 -9.33
CA VAL A 150 -7.60 -9.59 -9.33
C VAL A 150 -7.46 -8.69 -10.56
N SER A 151 -8.03 -9.09 -11.71
CA SER A 151 -8.00 -8.29 -12.94
C SER A 151 -8.70 -6.95 -12.73
N LYS A 152 -9.83 -6.95 -12.01
CA LYS A 152 -10.56 -5.73 -11.63
C LYS A 152 -9.68 -4.79 -10.79
N LEU A 153 -8.91 -5.33 -9.85
CA LEU A 153 -7.99 -4.56 -9.01
C LEU A 153 -6.83 -3.97 -9.83
N LEU A 154 -6.22 -4.78 -10.69
CA LEU A 154 -5.10 -4.34 -11.54
C LEU A 154 -5.53 -3.20 -12.47
N ASP A 155 -6.69 -3.30 -13.08
CA ASP A 155 -7.22 -2.24 -13.95
C ASP A 155 -7.53 -0.96 -13.18
N ALA A 156 -8.08 -1.09 -11.96
CA ALA A 156 -8.30 0.06 -11.08
C ALA A 156 -6.98 0.75 -10.70
N ILE A 157 -5.93 0.01 -10.36
CA ILE A 157 -4.61 0.53 -10.03
C ILE A 157 -4.01 1.29 -11.22
N LYS A 158 -4.07 0.72 -12.42
CA LYS A 158 -3.60 1.37 -13.65
C LYS A 158 -4.34 2.68 -13.94
N LYS A 159 -5.67 2.66 -13.86
CA LYS A 159 -6.51 3.85 -14.07
C LYS A 159 -6.22 4.94 -13.03
N VAL A 160 -6.17 4.60 -11.74
CA VAL A 160 -5.85 5.56 -10.67
C VAL A 160 -4.45 6.15 -10.85
N HIS A 161 -3.45 5.32 -11.20
CA HIS A 161 -2.11 5.81 -11.48
C HIS A 161 -2.11 6.82 -12.64
N SER A 162 -2.79 6.51 -13.74
CA SER A 162 -2.92 7.42 -14.90
C SER A 162 -3.54 8.76 -14.52
N ILE A 163 -4.62 8.74 -13.72
CA ILE A 163 -5.34 9.95 -13.29
C ILE A 163 -4.51 10.80 -12.31
N LYS A 164 -3.79 10.16 -11.38
CA LYS A 164 -3.11 10.83 -10.25
C LYS A 164 -1.60 11.03 -10.45
N LYS A 165 -1.02 10.54 -11.52
CA LYS A 165 0.43 10.55 -11.78
C LYS A 165 1.09 11.92 -11.55
N SER A 166 0.45 13.01 -11.97
CA SER A 166 0.99 14.37 -11.83
C SER A 166 0.95 14.91 -10.39
N SER A 167 0.15 14.31 -9.51
CA SER A 167 -0.01 14.75 -8.10
C SER A 167 0.85 13.95 -7.10
N ILE A 168 1.55 12.93 -7.58
CA ILE A 168 2.41 12.07 -6.74
C ILE A 168 3.78 12.74 -6.59
N PRO A 169 4.30 12.95 -5.37
CA PRO A 169 5.66 13.45 -5.17
C PRO A 169 6.69 12.47 -5.75
N LYS A 170 7.83 13.00 -6.20
CA LYS A 170 8.88 12.21 -6.89
C LYS A 170 9.53 11.13 -6.01
N ASP A 171 9.52 11.33 -4.71
CA ASP A 171 10.10 10.44 -3.70
C ASP A 171 9.13 9.38 -3.17
N PHE A 172 7.89 9.35 -3.71
CA PHE A 172 6.90 8.33 -3.36
C PHE A 172 6.66 7.36 -4.52
N LEU A 173 6.50 6.09 -4.17
CA LEU A 173 5.94 5.09 -5.06
C LEU A 173 4.41 5.05 -4.91
N THR A 174 3.76 4.34 -5.82
CA THR A 174 2.34 3.98 -5.77
C THR A 174 2.17 2.47 -5.86
N LEU A 175 0.96 1.95 -5.67
CA LEU A 175 0.67 0.53 -5.90
C LEU A 175 1.07 0.09 -7.31
N TYR A 176 0.88 0.94 -8.33
CA TYR A 176 1.29 0.67 -9.70
C TYR A 176 2.80 0.40 -9.82
N ASN A 177 3.62 1.13 -9.07
CA ASN A 177 5.07 0.95 -9.09
C ASN A 177 5.49 -0.40 -8.50
N LEU A 178 4.69 -0.97 -7.59
CA LEU A 178 4.95 -2.29 -6.99
C LEU A 178 4.58 -3.45 -7.91
N LEU A 179 3.76 -3.25 -8.95
CA LEU A 179 3.38 -4.29 -9.89
C LEU A 179 4.59 -4.79 -10.69
N LYS A 180 4.58 -6.06 -11.07
CA LYS A 180 5.47 -6.61 -12.09
C LYS A 180 5.21 -5.95 -13.45
N ASP A 181 6.21 -5.90 -14.30
CA ASP A 181 6.12 -5.19 -15.59
C ASP A 181 5.07 -5.78 -16.54
N GLU A 182 4.79 -7.09 -16.42
CA GLU A 182 3.74 -7.78 -17.18
C GLU A 182 2.33 -7.25 -16.86
N TYR A 183 2.10 -6.74 -15.65
CA TYR A 183 0.82 -6.17 -15.20
C TYR A 183 0.72 -4.65 -15.40
N LYS A 184 1.77 -4.00 -15.86
CA LYS A 184 1.79 -2.55 -16.13
C LYS A 184 1.35 -2.17 -17.54
N LYS A 185 1.21 -3.16 -18.40
CA LYS A 185 0.82 -2.99 -19.81
C LYS A 185 -0.68 -2.76 -19.96
#